data_daa2587bc5d837eb1316caa140b8531f
#
_entry.id   daa2587bc5d837eb1316caa140b8531f
#
_cell.length_a   1.000
_cell.length_b   1.000
_cell.length_c   1.000
_cell.angle_alpha   90.00
_cell.angle_beta   90.00
_cell.angle_gamma   90.00
#
_symmetry.space_group_name_H-M   'P 1'
#
loop_
_entity.id
_entity.type
_entity.pdbx_description
1 polymer ?
#
loop_
_entity_poly.entity_id
_entity_poly.type
_entity_poly.pdbx_seq_one_letter_code
_entity_poly.pdbx_strand_id
1 'polypeptide(L)'
;MPGPVSRRLLGATLELQLLPRAAYSARDPLQWQSLGVTLERQQGVHAIASDRREDFDSWPGTLALTPAGVEVFSESPQGGEYLLLRWLAEPRPPRCGERRLQAPGHARALWLGREARRLLLQPQADPLALEECAVQFAALGVAEKTHKAPTRAAFGRVLALIDEQYAEPLSLGELAACCGCSELRFLRDFSRAIGMTPHAWLVEVRVQAARRLIERGDLPLAAIALETGFAHQSHMGSAFRKILGMTPSQYRTRL
;
A
#
# COMPACT_ATOMS: atom_id res chain seq x y z
N MET A 1 6.73 -4.43 -17.65
CA MET A 1 6.16 -4.14 -16.31
C MET A 1 4.69 -4.51 -16.33
N PRO A 2 4.16 -5.22 -15.33
CA PRO A 2 2.73 -5.49 -15.28
C PRO A 2 1.96 -4.17 -15.19
N GLY A 3 0.91 -4.04 -15.99
CA GLY A 3 0.01 -2.89 -15.95
C GLY A 3 -0.90 -2.91 -14.72
N PRO A 4 -1.71 -1.87 -14.50
CA PRO A 4 -2.66 -1.84 -13.39
C PRO A 4 -3.67 -2.99 -13.50
N VAL A 5 -3.92 -3.67 -12.36
CA VAL A 5 -4.98 -4.68 -12.27
C VAL A 5 -6.26 -3.97 -11.83
N SER A 6 -7.28 -4.01 -12.68
CA SER A 6 -8.57 -3.33 -12.42
C SER A 6 -9.72 -4.33 -12.41
N ARG A 7 -10.68 -4.12 -11.51
CA ARG A 7 -11.97 -4.84 -11.46
C ARG A 7 -13.10 -3.87 -11.25
N ARG A 8 -14.15 -4.02 -12.05
CA ARG A 8 -15.43 -3.33 -11.85
C ARG A 8 -16.34 -4.20 -11.00
N LEU A 9 -16.94 -3.61 -10.00
CA LEU A 9 -17.73 -4.27 -8.96
C LEU A 9 -19.11 -3.64 -8.84
N LEU A 10 -20.05 -4.35 -8.22
CA LEU A 10 -21.41 -3.87 -7.93
C LEU A 10 -22.10 -3.29 -9.18
N GLY A 11 -22.22 -4.10 -10.24
CA GLY A 11 -22.84 -3.67 -11.47
C GLY A 11 -22.10 -2.54 -12.21
N ALA A 12 -20.78 -2.47 -12.04
CA ALA A 12 -19.88 -1.46 -12.59
C ALA A 12 -20.00 -0.04 -11.96
N THR A 13 -20.61 0.08 -10.78
CA THR A 13 -20.70 1.36 -10.05
C THR A 13 -19.41 1.68 -9.28
N LEU A 14 -18.64 0.66 -8.91
CA LEU A 14 -17.33 0.78 -8.28
C LEU A 14 -16.23 0.27 -9.20
N GLU A 15 -15.09 0.92 -9.18
CA GLU A 15 -13.88 0.43 -9.83
C GLU A 15 -12.75 0.33 -8.81
N LEU A 16 -12.26 -0.89 -8.59
CA LEU A 16 -11.14 -1.18 -7.72
C LEU A 16 -9.90 -1.43 -8.57
N GLN A 17 -8.83 -0.68 -8.33
CA GLN A 17 -7.59 -0.75 -9.09
C GLN A 17 -6.41 -0.97 -8.16
N LEU A 18 -5.54 -1.90 -8.51
CA LEU A 18 -4.21 -2.03 -7.96
C LEU A 18 -3.23 -1.40 -8.94
N LEU A 19 -2.67 -0.27 -8.57
CA LEU A 19 -1.65 0.43 -9.35
C LEU A 19 -0.28 -0.15 -8.98
N PRO A 20 0.54 -0.56 -9.97
CA PRO A 20 1.83 -1.17 -9.72
C PRO A 20 2.87 -0.14 -9.28
N ARG A 21 3.98 -0.61 -8.72
CA ARG A 21 5.17 0.20 -8.51
C ARG A 21 5.83 0.52 -9.86
N ALA A 22 5.55 1.67 -10.38
CA ALA A 22 6.12 2.20 -11.61
C ALA A 22 6.15 3.73 -11.55
N ALA A 23 7.09 4.34 -12.29
CA ALA A 23 7.06 5.79 -12.48
C ALA A 23 5.71 6.21 -13.08
N TYR A 24 5.15 7.28 -12.59
CA TYR A 24 3.88 7.82 -13.11
C TYR A 24 3.87 9.35 -13.07
N SER A 25 3.08 9.91 -13.98
CA SER A 25 2.64 11.29 -13.97
C SER A 25 1.17 11.28 -14.39
N ALA A 26 0.27 11.66 -13.50
CA ALA A 26 -1.17 11.48 -13.70
C ALA A 26 -1.98 12.66 -13.14
N ARG A 27 -3.14 12.89 -13.76
CA ARG A 27 -4.21 13.75 -13.23
C ARG A 27 -5.44 12.90 -12.96
N ASP A 28 -6.02 13.05 -11.78
CA ASP A 28 -7.26 12.36 -11.43
C ASP A 28 -8.42 13.00 -12.19
N PRO A 29 -9.31 12.19 -12.84
CA PRO A 29 -10.50 12.72 -13.50
C PRO A 29 -11.48 13.34 -12.48
N LEU A 30 -11.92 14.57 -12.73
CA LEU A 30 -12.77 15.35 -11.81
C LEU A 30 -14.12 14.71 -11.48
N GLN A 31 -14.67 13.88 -12.38
CA GLN A 31 -15.95 13.22 -12.18
C GLN A 31 -15.93 12.07 -11.16
N TRP A 32 -14.75 11.61 -10.77
CA TRP A 32 -14.60 10.49 -9.85
C TRP A 32 -14.39 10.98 -8.42
N GLN A 33 -15.13 10.38 -7.51
CA GLN A 33 -14.73 10.34 -6.11
C GLN A 33 -13.81 9.15 -5.91
N SER A 34 -12.73 9.32 -5.17
CA SER A 34 -11.76 8.27 -4.98
C SER A 34 -11.34 8.12 -3.52
N LEU A 35 -11.09 6.87 -3.13
CA LEU A 35 -10.48 6.50 -1.87
C LEU A 35 -9.30 5.59 -2.18
N GLY A 36 -8.13 5.93 -1.69
CA GLY A 36 -6.95 5.14 -1.96
C GLY A 36 -6.09 4.93 -0.74
N VAL A 37 -5.31 3.84 -0.74
CA VAL A 37 -4.34 3.56 0.31
C VAL A 37 -2.99 3.19 -0.28
N THR A 38 -1.95 3.80 0.25
CA THR A 38 -0.57 3.49 -0.08
C THR A 38 -0.21 2.12 0.49
N LEU A 39 0.23 1.19 -0.36
CA LEU A 39 0.68 -0.15 0.04
C LEU A 39 2.20 -0.24 0.14
N GLU A 40 2.92 0.52 -0.69
CA GLU A 40 4.38 0.70 -0.64
C GLU A 40 4.69 2.20 -0.56
N ARG A 41 5.84 2.56 0.02
CA ARG A 41 6.27 3.96 0.11
C ARG A 41 6.35 4.61 -1.27
N GLN A 42 5.81 5.81 -1.39
CA GLN A 42 5.85 6.65 -2.60
C GLN A 42 6.37 8.02 -2.27
N GLN A 43 7.27 8.52 -3.09
CA GLN A 43 7.80 9.87 -3.00
C GLN A 43 7.63 10.57 -4.36
N GLY A 44 7.34 11.84 -4.32
CA GLY A 44 7.13 12.61 -5.54
C GLY A 44 6.60 14.00 -5.28
N VAL A 45 5.94 14.56 -6.28
CA VAL A 45 5.27 15.86 -6.19
C VAL A 45 3.79 15.74 -6.49
N HIS A 46 2.98 16.53 -5.82
CA HIS A 46 1.57 16.66 -6.13
C HIS A 46 1.14 18.14 -6.15
N ALA A 47 0.04 18.40 -6.86
CA ALA A 47 -0.70 19.65 -6.80
C ALA A 47 -2.17 19.32 -6.57
N ILE A 48 -2.78 19.88 -5.53
CA ILE A 48 -4.15 19.56 -5.09
C ILE A 48 -4.98 20.83 -5.11
N ALA A 49 -6.00 20.86 -5.98
CA ALA A 49 -6.87 22.03 -6.18
C ALA A 49 -6.10 23.35 -6.41
N SER A 50 -4.90 23.26 -6.94
CA SER A 50 -4.01 24.38 -7.23
C SER A 50 -2.92 23.95 -8.19
N ASP A 51 -2.21 24.93 -8.81
CA ASP A 51 -1.03 24.66 -9.64
C ASP A 51 0.27 24.56 -8.82
N ARG A 52 0.19 24.79 -7.51
CA ARG A 52 1.36 24.72 -6.63
C ARG A 52 1.75 23.27 -6.41
N ARG A 53 2.97 22.94 -6.83
CA ARG A 53 3.56 21.62 -6.60
C ARG A 53 4.19 21.57 -5.22
N GLU A 54 3.88 20.51 -4.47
CA GLU A 54 4.40 20.24 -3.14
C GLU A 54 4.96 18.82 -3.10
N ASP A 55 6.10 18.65 -2.45
CA ASP A 55 6.69 17.33 -2.25
C ASP A 55 5.82 16.48 -1.34
N PHE A 56 5.72 15.20 -1.65
CA PHE A 56 5.08 14.23 -0.76
C PHE A 56 5.97 13.01 -0.49
N ASP A 57 5.81 12.45 0.69
CA ASP A 57 6.37 11.17 1.11
C ASP A 57 5.25 10.36 1.79
N SER A 58 4.61 9.51 1.01
CA SER A 58 3.48 8.70 1.46
C SER A 58 3.93 7.30 1.82
N TRP A 59 3.70 6.94 3.08
CA TRP A 59 4.04 5.63 3.61
C TRP A 59 2.85 4.65 3.51
N PRO A 60 3.10 3.32 3.52
CA PRO A 60 2.04 2.33 3.54
C PRO A 60 1.01 2.58 4.65
N GLY A 61 -0.28 2.48 4.34
CA GLY A 61 -1.40 2.85 5.21
C GLY A 61 -1.73 4.34 5.24
N THR A 62 -1.14 5.16 4.36
CA THR A 62 -1.67 6.50 4.12
C THR A 62 -2.96 6.37 3.32
N LEU A 63 -4.09 6.64 3.97
CA LEU A 63 -5.42 6.67 3.35
C LEU A 63 -5.66 8.07 2.79
N ALA A 64 -6.14 8.17 1.56
CA ALA A 64 -6.48 9.43 0.92
C ALA A 64 -7.89 9.37 0.34
N LEU A 65 -8.74 10.32 0.73
CA LEU A 65 -10.08 10.53 0.17
C LEU A 65 -10.06 11.80 -0.68
N THR A 66 -10.37 11.67 -1.96
CA THR A 66 -10.50 12.78 -2.90
C THR A 66 -11.95 12.91 -3.33
N PRO A 67 -12.65 13.98 -2.95
CA PRO A 67 -14.00 14.26 -3.43
C PRO A 67 -14.00 14.51 -4.95
N ALA A 68 -15.13 14.23 -5.60
CA ALA A 68 -15.33 14.63 -6.99
C ALA A 68 -15.23 16.16 -7.12
N GLY A 69 -14.66 16.63 -8.23
CA GLY A 69 -14.44 18.06 -8.47
C GLY A 69 -13.12 18.60 -7.88
N VAL A 70 -12.40 17.82 -7.08
CA VAL A 70 -11.07 18.20 -6.58
C VAL A 70 -10.01 17.72 -7.57
N GLU A 71 -9.33 18.64 -8.24
CA GLU A 71 -8.24 18.33 -9.15
C GLU A 71 -7.01 17.88 -8.36
N VAL A 72 -6.45 16.73 -8.76
CA VAL A 72 -5.20 16.21 -8.21
C VAL A 72 -4.26 15.87 -9.35
N PHE A 73 -3.14 16.55 -9.41
CA PHE A 73 -1.97 16.13 -10.17
C PHE A 73 -1.01 15.41 -9.24
N SER A 74 -0.44 14.30 -9.68
CA SER A 74 0.55 13.55 -8.91
C SER A 74 1.58 12.91 -9.82
N GLU A 75 2.85 13.02 -9.43
CA GLU A 75 3.99 12.49 -10.18
C GLU A 75 4.99 11.85 -9.22
N SER A 76 5.49 10.69 -9.57
CA SER A 76 6.54 9.98 -8.82
C SER A 76 7.50 9.28 -9.78
N PRO A 77 8.83 9.48 -9.62
CA PRO A 77 9.82 8.84 -10.48
C PRO A 77 9.97 7.34 -10.22
N GLN A 78 9.59 6.87 -9.05
CA GLN A 78 9.71 5.46 -8.67
C GLN A 78 8.35 4.80 -8.48
N GLY A 79 7.31 5.59 -8.17
CA GLY A 79 6.01 5.10 -7.77
C GLY A 79 6.07 4.29 -6.49
N GLY A 80 5.03 3.51 -6.29
CA GLY A 80 4.84 2.54 -5.21
C GLY A 80 3.49 1.89 -5.41
N GLU A 81 3.32 0.68 -4.90
CA GLU A 81 2.04 0.00 -5.05
C GLU A 81 0.93 0.72 -4.28
N TYR A 82 -0.19 0.96 -4.95
CA TYR A 82 -1.31 1.75 -4.43
C TYR A 82 -2.64 1.09 -4.77
N LEU A 83 -3.50 0.92 -3.78
CA LEU A 83 -4.88 0.50 -4.01
C LEU A 83 -5.77 1.73 -4.15
N LEU A 84 -6.53 1.78 -5.22
CA LEU A 84 -7.47 2.85 -5.53
C LEU A 84 -8.87 2.28 -5.73
N LEU A 85 -9.83 2.77 -4.97
CA LEU A 85 -11.26 2.58 -5.19
C LEU A 85 -11.84 3.89 -5.68
N ARG A 86 -12.60 3.84 -6.78
CA ARG A 86 -13.26 5.02 -7.32
C ARG A 86 -14.69 4.70 -7.75
N TRP A 87 -15.53 5.71 -7.69
CA TRP A 87 -16.93 5.65 -8.15
C TRP A 87 -17.34 7.01 -8.71
N LEU A 88 -18.31 6.98 -9.63
CA LEU A 88 -18.90 8.19 -10.16
C LEU A 88 -19.73 8.85 -9.05
N ALA A 89 -19.42 10.08 -8.74
CA ALA A 89 -20.28 10.87 -7.88
C ALA A 89 -21.46 11.40 -8.68
N GLU A 90 -22.61 11.59 -8.01
CA GLU A 90 -23.70 12.35 -8.62
C GLU A 90 -23.18 13.74 -9.02
N PRO A 91 -23.55 14.25 -10.21
CA PRO A 91 -23.14 15.57 -10.66
C PRO A 91 -23.65 16.63 -9.69
N ARG A 92 -22.76 17.13 -8.85
CA ARG A 92 -23.01 18.31 -8.03
C ARG A 92 -21.79 19.21 -8.06
N PRO A 93 -22.00 20.54 -8.05
CA PRO A 93 -20.84 21.42 -7.94
C PRO A 93 -20.08 21.12 -6.64
N PRO A 94 -18.74 21.18 -6.66
CA PRO A 94 -17.94 21.02 -5.46
C PRO A 94 -18.38 22.06 -4.43
N ARG A 95 -18.65 21.61 -3.21
CA ARG A 95 -18.99 22.54 -2.13
C ARG A 95 -17.75 23.37 -1.80
N CYS A 96 -17.95 24.65 -1.56
CA CYS A 96 -16.87 25.53 -1.12
C CYS A 96 -16.20 24.92 0.13
N GLY A 97 -14.88 24.63 0.04
CA GLY A 97 -14.11 24.00 1.11
C GLY A 97 -13.98 22.47 1.04
N GLU A 98 -14.55 21.78 0.04
CA GLU A 98 -14.23 20.36 -0.21
C GLU A 98 -12.78 20.24 -0.65
N ARG A 99 -12.02 19.44 0.09
CA ARG A 99 -10.59 19.21 -0.15
C ARG A 99 -10.24 17.74 -0.01
N ARG A 100 -9.16 17.33 -0.61
CA ARG A 100 -8.58 16.01 -0.38
C ARG A 100 -8.22 15.87 1.10
N LEU A 101 -8.63 14.76 1.70
CA LEU A 101 -8.27 14.39 3.08
C LEU A 101 -7.21 13.29 3.03
N GLN A 102 -6.23 13.37 3.90
CA GLN A 102 -5.22 12.34 4.06
C GLN A 102 -5.08 11.96 5.52
N ALA A 103 -5.09 10.66 5.79
CA ALA A 103 -4.89 10.07 7.11
C ALA A 103 -3.70 9.11 7.07
N PRO A 104 -2.52 9.51 7.57
CA PRO A 104 -1.36 8.63 7.62
C PRO A 104 -1.54 7.57 8.71
N GLY A 105 -0.99 6.36 8.47
CA GLY A 105 -0.97 5.28 9.47
C GLY A 105 -2.31 4.62 9.74
N HIS A 106 -3.22 4.60 8.77
CA HIS A 106 -4.53 3.99 8.92
C HIS A 106 -4.44 2.46 8.82
N ALA A 107 -4.33 1.79 9.97
CA ALA A 107 -4.11 0.34 10.07
C ALA A 107 -5.17 -0.50 9.34
N ARG A 108 -6.45 -0.15 9.52
CA ARG A 108 -7.57 -0.87 8.88
C ARG A 108 -7.55 -0.71 7.36
N ALA A 109 -7.22 0.49 6.85
CA ALA A 109 -7.08 0.73 5.41
C ALA A 109 -5.94 -0.09 4.81
N LEU A 110 -4.79 -0.14 5.49
CA LEU A 110 -3.66 -0.94 5.06
C LEU A 110 -4.00 -2.44 5.02
N TRP A 111 -4.70 -2.94 6.04
CA TRP A 111 -5.14 -4.33 6.08
C TRP A 111 -6.10 -4.65 4.93
N LEU A 112 -7.14 -3.84 4.72
CA LEU A 112 -8.09 -4.00 3.61
C LEU A 112 -7.40 -3.87 2.25
N GLY A 113 -6.47 -2.92 2.12
CA GLY A 113 -5.70 -2.74 0.90
C GLY A 113 -4.86 -3.97 0.53
N ARG A 114 -4.25 -4.62 1.52
CA ARG A 114 -3.50 -5.87 1.30
C ARG A 114 -4.40 -7.04 0.97
N GLU A 115 -5.55 -7.13 1.62
CA GLU A 115 -6.54 -8.16 1.30
C GLU A 115 -7.09 -7.98 -0.13
N ALA A 116 -7.45 -6.76 -0.50
CA ALA A 116 -7.86 -6.44 -1.86
C ALA A 116 -6.77 -6.76 -2.89
N ARG A 117 -5.50 -6.42 -2.60
CA ARG A 117 -4.35 -6.80 -3.43
C ARG A 117 -4.28 -8.32 -3.63
N ARG A 118 -4.37 -9.08 -2.53
CA ARG A 118 -4.34 -10.54 -2.56
C ARG A 118 -5.44 -11.09 -3.48
N LEU A 119 -6.67 -10.61 -3.32
CA LEU A 119 -7.82 -11.02 -4.13
C LEU A 119 -7.66 -10.62 -5.61
N LEU A 120 -7.23 -9.39 -5.90
CA LEU A 120 -7.04 -8.92 -7.28
C LEU A 120 -5.96 -9.72 -8.03
N LEU A 121 -4.93 -10.16 -7.34
CA LEU A 121 -3.85 -10.96 -7.94
C LEU A 121 -4.21 -12.44 -8.09
N GLN A 122 -5.28 -12.93 -7.48
CA GLN A 122 -5.76 -14.29 -7.63
C GLN A 122 -6.68 -14.41 -8.85
N PRO A 123 -6.41 -15.30 -9.84
CA PRO A 123 -7.26 -15.43 -11.05
C PRO A 123 -8.66 -15.93 -10.77
N GLN A 124 -8.82 -16.72 -9.71
CA GLN A 124 -10.07 -17.35 -9.29
C GLN A 124 -10.52 -16.84 -7.92
N ALA A 125 -10.24 -15.54 -7.64
CA ALA A 125 -10.78 -14.93 -6.43
C ALA A 125 -12.32 -14.96 -6.48
N ASP A 126 -12.92 -15.27 -5.34
CA ASP A 126 -14.36 -15.17 -5.19
C ASP A 126 -14.80 -13.72 -5.42
N PRO A 127 -15.68 -13.45 -6.41
CA PRO A 127 -16.16 -12.10 -6.67
C PRO A 127 -16.83 -11.47 -5.45
N LEU A 128 -17.57 -12.24 -4.67
CA LEU A 128 -18.25 -11.75 -3.46
C LEU A 128 -17.23 -11.27 -2.41
N ALA A 129 -16.15 -12.02 -2.18
CA ALA A 129 -15.10 -11.61 -1.25
C ALA A 129 -14.42 -10.30 -1.67
N LEU A 130 -14.26 -10.08 -2.97
CA LEU A 130 -13.70 -8.84 -3.50
C LEU A 130 -14.68 -7.66 -3.32
N GLU A 131 -15.97 -7.88 -3.58
CA GLU A 131 -17.02 -6.87 -3.37
C GLU A 131 -17.17 -6.50 -1.90
N GLU A 132 -17.19 -7.49 -0.99
CA GLU A 132 -17.22 -7.25 0.46
C GLU A 132 -16.01 -6.43 0.92
N CYS A 133 -14.81 -6.77 0.43
CA CYS A 133 -13.60 -6.03 0.74
C CYS A 133 -13.68 -4.58 0.24
N ALA A 134 -14.16 -4.35 -0.98
CA ALA A 134 -14.31 -3.02 -1.58
C ALA A 134 -15.35 -2.17 -0.80
N VAL A 135 -16.48 -2.75 -0.40
CA VAL A 135 -17.51 -2.05 0.41
C VAL A 135 -16.95 -1.68 1.79
N GLN A 136 -16.24 -2.60 2.46
CA GLN A 136 -15.59 -2.29 3.74
C GLN A 136 -14.54 -1.19 3.59
N PHE A 137 -13.81 -1.19 2.48
CA PHE A 137 -12.82 -0.14 2.20
C PHE A 137 -13.51 1.21 1.92
N ALA A 138 -14.59 1.24 1.12
CA ALA A 138 -15.38 2.45 0.87
C ALA A 138 -15.94 3.08 2.16
N ALA A 139 -16.37 2.24 3.11
CA ALA A 139 -16.91 2.69 4.40
C ALA A 139 -15.89 3.49 5.25
N LEU A 140 -14.59 3.28 5.05
CA LEU A 140 -13.56 4.06 5.74
C LEU A 140 -13.60 5.54 5.37
N GLY A 141 -13.92 5.86 4.11
CA GLY A 141 -14.02 7.26 3.66
C GLY A 141 -15.17 8.04 4.32
N VAL A 142 -16.16 7.35 4.88
CA VAL A 142 -17.29 7.95 5.59
C VAL A 142 -16.95 8.21 7.08
N ALA A 143 -16.11 7.35 7.67
CA ALA A 143 -15.81 7.35 9.11
C ALA A 143 -14.69 8.32 9.54
N GLU A 144 -13.92 8.86 8.61
CA GLU A 144 -12.65 9.55 8.86
C GLU A 144 -12.75 10.97 9.47
N LYS A 145 -13.87 11.38 10.01
CA LYS A 145 -13.97 12.73 10.63
C LYS A 145 -13.27 12.86 11.99
N THR A 146 -12.70 11.81 12.61
CA THR A 146 -12.35 11.86 14.05
C THR A 146 -11.14 11.07 14.57
N HIS A 147 -10.14 10.68 13.81
CA HIS A 147 -9.01 9.95 14.42
C HIS A 147 -7.68 10.71 14.34
N LYS A 148 -7.24 11.22 15.51
CA LYS A 148 -5.84 11.60 15.75
C LYS A 148 -5.01 10.33 15.97
N ALA A 149 -4.48 9.74 14.90
CA ALA A 149 -3.53 8.63 15.00
C ALA A 149 -2.21 9.11 15.61
N PRO A 150 -1.52 8.28 16.43
CA PRO A 150 -0.16 8.60 16.85
C PRO A 150 0.70 8.77 15.59
N THR A 151 1.40 9.89 15.54
CA THR A 151 2.12 10.36 14.35
C THR A 151 3.16 9.34 13.92
N ARG A 152 3.00 8.81 12.72
CA ARG A 152 3.89 7.89 12.02
C ARG A 152 5.30 8.46 11.84
N ALA A 153 5.49 9.77 11.93
CA ALA A 153 6.77 10.45 11.99
C ALA A 153 7.71 9.85 13.05
N ALA A 154 7.16 9.33 14.16
CA ALA A 154 7.97 8.65 15.19
C ALA A 154 8.64 7.36 14.69
N PHE A 155 8.10 6.69 13.67
CA PHE A 155 8.63 5.43 13.13
C PHE A 155 9.35 5.59 11.78
N GLY A 156 9.47 6.79 11.25
CA GLY A 156 10.11 7.04 9.96
C GLY A 156 11.52 6.46 9.86
N ARG A 157 12.33 6.61 10.92
CA ARG A 157 13.69 6.04 10.99
C ARG A 157 13.69 4.51 10.99
N VAL A 158 12.76 3.90 11.72
CA VAL A 158 12.61 2.43 11.78
C VAL A 158 12.20 1.87 10.44
N LEU A 159 11.23 2.50 9.78
CA LEU A 159 10.75 2.07 8.47
C LEU A 159 11.84 2.24 7.41
N ALA A 160 12.60 3.35 7.45
CA ALA A 160 13.74 3.55 6.58
C ALA A 160 14.83 2.48 6.82
N LEU A 161 15.17 2.19 8.08
CA LEU A 161 16.13 1.16 8.42
C LEU A 161 15.71 -0.22 7.88
N ILE A 162 14.42 -0.58 8.05
CA ILE A 162 13.91 -1.84 7.50
C ILE A 162 13.99 -1.83 5.96
N ASP A 163 13.64 -0.73 5.29
CA ASP A 163 13.70 -0.62 3.83
C ASP A 163 15.14 -0.69 3.29
N GLU A 164 16.12 -0.22 4.05
CA GLU A 164 17.54 -0.23 3.67
C GLU A 164 18.21 -1.58 3.97
N GLN A 165 17.82 -2.24 5.06
CA GLN A 165 18.50 -3.43 5.59
C GLN A 165 17.60 -4.67 5.67
N TYR A 166 16.54 -4.74 4.89
CA TYR A 166 15.60 -5.88 4.96
C TYR A 166 16.24 -7.24 4.72
N ALA A 167 17.33 -7.31 3.96
CA ALA A 167 18.05 -8.56 3.69
C ALA A 167 18.81 -9.08 4.91
N GLU A 168 19.19 -8.18 5.82
CA GLU A 168 19.98 -8.48 7.02
C GLU A 168 19.10 -8.95 8.18
N PRO A 169 19.68 -9.67 9.17
CA PRO A 169 18.98 -10.00 10.39
C PRO A 169 18.78 -8.75 11.24
N LEU A 170 17.55 -8.27 11.33
CA LEU A 170 17.16 -7.15 12.19
C LEU A 170 16.50 -7.67 13.46
N SER A 171 16.98 -7.22 14.63
CA SER A 171 16.42 -7.55 15.94
C SER A 171 15.38 -6.53 16.41
N LEU A 172 14.48 -6.95 17.29
CA LEU A 172 13.51 -6.05 17.91
C LEU A 172 14.21 -4.95 18.73
N GLY A 173 15.35 -5.30 19.38
CA GLY A 173 16.14 -4.37 20.17
C GLY A 173 16.73 -3.24 19.32
N GLU A 174 17.31 -3.54 18.16
CA GLU A 174 17.83 -2.53 17.23
C GLU A 174 16.73 -1.58 16.76
N LEU A 175 15.57 -2.12 16.39
CA LEU A 175 14.44 -1.31 15.96
C LEU A 175 13.90 -0.41 17.09
N ALA A 176 13.83 -0.93 18.33
CA ALA A 176 13.40 -0.17 19.50
C ALA A 176 14.40 0.94 19.89
N ALA A 177 15.69 0.67 19.72
CA ALA A 177 16.76 1.66 19.97
C ALA A 177 16.63 2.89 19.06
N CYS A 178 16.18 2.72 17.80
CA CYS A 178 15.91 3.85 16.89
C CYS A 178 14.82 4.81 17.42
N CYS A 179 13.95 4.31 18.30
CA CYS A 179 12.88 5.09 18.95
C CYS A 179 13.21 5.51 20.38
N GLY A 180 14.36 5.10 20.92
CA GLY A 180 14.76 5.40 22.30
C GLY A 180 13.81 4.84 23.36
N CYS A 181 13.20 3.68 23.12
CA CYS A 181 12.20 3.08 24.02
C CYS A 181 12.44 1.57 24.21
N SER A 182 11.78 0.98 25.22
CA SER A 182 11.85 -0.47 25.45
C SER A 182 11.18 -1.26 24.31
N GLU A 183 11.64 -2.49 24.07
CA GLU A 183 11.12 -3.39 23.03
C GLU A 183 9.61 -3.60 23.14
N LEU A 184 9.09 -3.79 24.36
CA LEU A 184 7.67 -4.00 24.61
C LEU A 184 6.84 -2.76 24.23
N ARG A 185 7.33 -1.57 24.59
CA ARG A 185 6.69 -0.31 24.22
C ARG A 185 6.73 -0.11 22.72
N PHE A 186 7.88 -0.33 22.10
CA PHE A 186 8.07 -0.24 20.67
C PHE A 186 7.10 -1.17 19.92
N LEU A 187 7.07 -2.46 20.28
CA LEU A 187 6.20 -3.45 19.64
C LEU A 187 4.73 -3.03 19.66
N ARG A 188 4.25 -2.58 20.82
CA ARG A 188 2.86 -2.12 21.00
C ARG A 188 2.56 -0.87 20.17
N ASP A 189 3.43 0.13 20.26
CA ASP A 189 3.18 1.43 19.64
C ASP A 189 3.38 1.35 18.11
N PHE A 190 4.37 0.58 17.63
CA PHE A 190 4.55 0.27 16.21
C PHE A 190 3.34 -0.49 15.64
N SER A 191 2.90 -1.57 16.32
CA SER A 191 1.75 -2.36 15.85
C SER A 191 0.47 -1.54 15.78
N ARG A 192 0.29 -0.60 16.71
CA ARG A 192 -0.86 0.32 16.69
C ARG A 192 -0.77 1.34 15.54
N ALA A 193 0.41 1.89 15.29
CA ALA A 193 0.61 2.94 14.28
C ALA A 193 0.64 2.38 12.85
N ILE A 194 1.21 1.18 12.67
CA ILE A 194 1.45 0.57 11.34
C ILE A 194 0.38 -0.48 11.00
N GLY A 195 -0.33 -0.99 12.01
CA GLY A 195 -1.37 -2.01 11.82
C GLY A 195 -0.84 -3.45 11.75
N MET A 196 0.46 -3.64 11.97
CA MET A 196 1.10 -4.95 12.03
C MET A 196 2.39 -4.90 12.84
N THR A 197 2.87 -6.09 13.26
CA THR A 197 4.12 -6.18 14.02
C THR A 197 5.34 -5.82 13.17
N PRO A 198 6.45 -5.37 13.78
CA PRO A 198 7.71 -5.09 13.06
C PRO A 198 8.19 -6.27 12.22
N HIS A 199 8.12 -7.49 12.74
CA HIS A 199 8.47 -8.71 11.99
C HIS A 199 7.55 -8.94 10.78
N ALA A 200 6.23 -8.77 10.94
CA ALA A 200 5.31 -8.92 9.82
C ALA A 200 5.56 -7.85 8.74
N TRP A 201 5.95 -6.64 9.15
CA TRP A 201 6.36 -5.58 8.23
C TRP A 201 7.65 -5.95 7.47
N LEU A 202 8.69 -6.42 8.18
CA LEU A 202 9.93 -6.87 7.55
C LEU A 202 9.68 -7.99 6.52
N VAL A 203 8.85 -8.98 6.87
CA VAL A 203 8.49 -10.07 5.94
C VAL A 203 7.75 -9.52 4.71
N GLU A 204 6.87 -8.54 4.88
CA GLU A 204 6.20 -7.86 3.76
C GLU A 204 7.22 -7.19 2.82
N VAL A 205 8.17 -6.42 3.37
CA VAL A 205 9.22 -5.75 2.58
C VAL A 205 10.06 -6.76 1.82
N ARG A 206 10.46 -7.87 2.47
CA ARG A 206 11.20 -8.98 1.84
C ARG A 206 10.42 -9.61 0.68
N VAL A 207 9.13 -9.86 0.86
CA VAL A 207 8.28 -10.43 -0.21
C VAL A 207 8.17 -9.48 -1.39
N GLN A 208 8.01 -8.18 -1.14
CA GLN A 208 7.97 -7.20 -2.23
C GLN A 208 9.33 -7.07 -2.95
N ALA A 209 10.44 -7.16 -2.22
CA ALA A 209 11.77 -7.22 -2.83
C ALA A 209 11.94 -8.48 -3.70
N ALA A 210 11.53 -9.65 -3.18
CA ALA A 210 11.56 -10.90 -3.94
C ALA A 210 10.71 -10.82 -5.21
N ARG A 211 9.52 -10.21 -5.12
CA ARG A 211 8.63 -9.99 -6.28
C ARG A 211 9.34 -9.18 -7.37
N ARG A 212 10.01 -8.09 -7.01
CA ARG A 212 10.77 -7.26 -7.96
C ARG A 212 11.91 -8.02 -8.63
N LEU A 213 12.62 -8.89 -7.89
CA LEU A 213 13.68 -9.71 -8.46
C LEU A 213 13.12 -10.81 -9.39
N ILE A 214 11.96 -11.38 -9.08
CA ILE A 214 11.28 -12.33 -9.96
C ILE A 214 10.86 -11.64 -11.27
N GLU A 215 10.36 -10.40 -11.20
CA GLU A 215 9.95 -9.61 -12.37
C GLU A 215 11.13 -9.27 -13.30
N ARG A 216 12.35 -9.16 -12.77
CA ARG A 216 13.57 -8.98 -13.57
C ARG A 216 13.97 -10.24 -14.34
N GLY A 217 13.63 -11.42 -13.82
CA GLY A 217 13.82 -12.69 -14.51
C GLY A 217 15.21 -13.33 -14.43
N ASP A 218 16.20 -12.63 -13.91
CA ASP A 218 17.63 -13.00 -14.05
C ASP A 218 18.12 -14.07 -13.07
N LEU A 219 17.38 -14.32 -11.98
CA LEU A 219 17.86 -15.13 -10.87
C LEU A 219 16.98 -16.35 -10.60
N PRO A 220 17.57 -17.49 -10.16
CA PRO A 220 16.81 -18.61 -9.65
C PRO A 220 16.12 -18.25 -8.31
N LEU A 221 14.96 -18.87 -8.03
CA LEU A 221 14.16 -18.57 -6.82
C LEU A 221 14.92 -18.80 -5.52
N ALA A 222 15.86 -19.77 -5.51
CA ALA A 222 16.71 -20.02 -4.35
C ALA A 222 17.66 -18.84 -4.07
N ALA A 223 18.26 -18.26 -5.10
CA ALA A 223 19.11 -17.07 -4.97
C ALA A 223 18.30 -15.86 -4.53
N ILE A 224 17.13 -15.64 -5.12
CA ILE A 224 16.21 -14.55 -4.72
C ILE A 224 15.85 -14.67 -3.23
N ALA A 225 15.60 -15.88 -2.73
CA ALA A 225 15.28 -16.07 -1.32
C ALA A 225 16.43 -15.57 -0.42
N LEU A 226 17.67 -15.93 -0.73
CA LEU A 226 18.83 -15.51 0.05
C LEU A 226 19.08 -14.00 -0.06
N GLU A 227 19.02 -13.44 -1.26
CA GLU A 227 19.21 -11.99 -1.49
C GLU A 227 18.16 -11.14 -0.81
N THR A 228 16.99 -11.70 -0.55
CA THR A 228 15.90 -10.98 0.14
C THR A 228 15.78 -11.31 1.62
N GLY A 229 16.79 -11.96 2.21
CA GLY A 229 16.90 -12.20 3.64
C GLY A 229 16.05 -13.37 4.16
N PHE A 230 15.56 -14.26 3.27
CA PHE A 230 14.93 -15.51 3.69
C PHE A 230 15.98 -16.60 3.87
N ALA A 231 15.82 -17.44 4.88
CA ALA A 231 16.76 -18.54 5.16
C ALA A 231 16.87 -19.53 3.98
N HIS A 232 15.78 -19.76 3.23
CA HIS A 232 15.73 -20.65 2.08
C HIS A 232 14.46 -20.43 1.25
N GLN A 233 14.43 -20.98 0.03
CA GLN A 233 13.32 -20.82 -0.92
C GLN A 233 11.95 -21.23 -0.35
N SER A 234 11.86 -22.28 0.47
CA SER A 234 10.58 -22.72 1.04
C SER A 234 10.05 -21.72 2.07
N HIS A 235 10.92 -21.06 2.84
CA HIS A 235 10.55 -19.99 3.76
C HIS A 235 9.99 -18.78 2.99
N MET A 236 10.69 -18.33 1.94
CA MET A 236 10.17 -17.31 1.02
C MET A 236 8.83 -17.73 0.42
N GLY A 237 8.70 -18.98 -0.05
CA GLY A 237 7.48 -19.50 -0.65
C GLY A 237 6.26 -19.46 0.28
N SER A 238 6.46 -19.76 1.56
CA SER A 238 5.39 -19.68 2.58
C SER A 238 4.96 -18.23 2.83
N ALA A 239 5.92 -17.32 2.97
CA ALA A 239 5.65 -15.89 3.14
C ALA A 239 4.95 -15.30 1.90
N PHE A 240 5.44 -15.63 0.72
CA PHE A 240 4.90 -15.17 -0.56
C PHE A 240 3.43 -15.63 -0.75
N ARG A 241 3.14 -16.91 -0.44
CA ARG A 241 1.77 -17.44 -0.48
C ARG A 241 0.86 -16.74 0.53
N LYS A 242 1.35 -16.49 1.74
CA LYS A 242 0.59 -15.79 2.78
C LYS A 242 0.22 -14.35 2.38
N ILE A 243 1.14 -13.64 1.71
CA ILE A 243 0.99 -12.22 1.38
C ILE A 243 0.31 -12.00 0.02
N LEU A 244 0.67 -12.79 -0.99
CA LEU A 244 0.19 -12.62 -2.37
C LEU A 244 -0.82 -13.69 -2.81
N GLY A 245 -1.09 -14.70 -1.97
CA GLY A 245 -2.04 -15.76 -2.28
C GLY A 245 -1.55 -16.80 -3.28
N MET A 246 -0.28 -16.73 -3.71
CA MET A 246 0.31 -17.64 -4.69
C MET A 246 1.79 -17.89 -4.39
N THR A 247 2.36 -18.92 -5.00
CA THR A 247 3.80 -19.22 -4.85
C THR A 247 4.66 -18.33 -5.75
N PRO A 248 5.96 -18.15 -5.42
CA PRO A 248 6.90 -17.44 -6.30
C PRO A 248 6.97 -18.03 -7.72
N SER A 249 6.91 -19.36 -7.86
CA SER A 249 6.89 -20.03 -9.17
C SER A 249 5.63 -19.69 -9.97
N GLN A 250 4.47 -19.73 -9.33
CA GLN A 250 3.21 -19.33 -9.97
C GLN A 250 3.22 -17.85 -10.38
N TYR A 251 3.82 -17.00 -9.56
CA TYR A 251 3.97 -15.58 -9.88
C TYR A 251 4.86 -15.40 -11.12
N ARG A 252 6.02 -16.09 -11.17
CA ARG A 252 6.95 -16.04 -12.31
C ARG A 252 6.30 -16.51 -13.62
N THR A 253 5.49 -17.55 -13.60
CA THR A 253 4.82 -18.09 -14.80
C THR A 253 3.76 -17.13 -15.38
N ARG A 254 3.35 -16.09 -14.65
CA ARG A 254 2.34 -15.12 -15.07
C ARG A 254 2.92 -13.84 -15.65
N LEU A 255 4.22 -13.67 -15.58
CA LEU A 255 4.92 -12.52 -16.16
C LEU A 255 5.13 -12.72 -17.66
#